data_044d252f5e9cdd3e3325f0820ed3cb22
#
_entry.id   044d252f5e9cdd3e3325f0820ed3cb22
#
_cell.length_a   1.000
_cell.length_b   1.000
_cell.length_c   1.000
_cell.angle_alpha   90.00
_cell.angle_beta   90.00
_cell.angle_gamma   90.00
#
_symmetry.space_group_name_H-M   'P 1'
#
loop_
_entity.id
_entity.type
_entity.pdbx_description
1 polymer ?
#
loop_
_entity_poly.entity_id
_entity_poly.type
_entity_poly.pdbx_seq_one_letter_code
_entity_poly.pdbx_strand_id
1 'polypeptide(L)'
;MWSTFLKSRFRKFVKEIKDLPIDKYDMVINDFEPVSAWACYLANKPCIGLSHQSAVLHDKAPLPPEADMIGRLVLKNYAPVSVQYGFHFKAIDKNIYTPVIRQQVREQEVSDKDHYTVYLPAYDDKRLIKRLTEFKDVQWDVFSKHNKKVLKHKNVAIQPIDNEAFIKSMAQSAGVLCGAGFETPAEAMFLKKKVLVIPMKNQYEQQLNAAMLKEMGVPVIKSLKPKHDEKILDWIENGKTVKVNYPDNTQAILDLIFEQYADANYVSAGLTVH
;
A
#
# COMPACT_ATOMS: atom_id res chain seq x y z
N MET A 1 -9.48 -5.39 33.43
CA MET A 1 -8.66 -6.24 32.53
C MET A 1 -8.14 -5.49 31.29
N TRP A 2 -8.95 -4.76 30.49
CA TRP A 2 -8.51 -3.97 29.33
C TRP A 2 -7.51 -2.86 29.65
N SER A 3 -7.69 -2.12 30.76
CA SER A 3 -6.78 -1.05 31.17
C SER A 3 -5.36 -1.55 31.53
N THR A 4 -5.26 -2.74 32.10
CA THR A 4 -3.96 -3.37 32.46
C THR A 4 -3.21 -3.83 31.22
N PHE A 5 -3.92 -4.36 30.22
CA PHE A 5 -3.36 -4.81 28.95
C PHE A 5 -2.85 -3.61 28.12
N LEU A 6 -3.60 -2.51 28.06
CA LEU A 6 -3.17 -1.28 27.40
C LEU A 6 -1.96 -0.65 28.10
N LYS A 7 -1.95 -0.61 29.45
CA LYS A 7 -0.81 -0.12 30.24
C LYS A 7 0.44 -0.98 30.03
N SER A 8 0.31 -2.31 29.94
CA SER A 8 1.41 -3.22 29.69
C SER A 8 2.02 -3.00 28.29
N ARG A 9 1.19 -2.85 27.25
CA ARG A 9 1.65 -2.55 25.90
C ARG A 9 2.33 -1.20 25.80
N PHE A 10 1.79 -0.16 26.46
CA PHE A 10 2.39 1.16 26.50
C PHE A 10 3.75 1.15 27.22
N ARG A 11 3.87 0.44 28.36
CA ARG A 11 5.16 0.29 29.05
C ARG A 11 6.19 -0.42 28.19
N LYS A 12 5.79 -1.45 27.44
CA LYS A 12 6.68 -2.15 26.50
C LYS A 12 7.16 -1.21 25.41
N PHE A 13 6.26 -0.45 24.80
CA PHE A 13 6.56 0.56 23.78
C PHE A 13 7.57 1.60 24.28
N VAL A 14 7.32 2.19 25.45
CA VAL A 14 8.24 3.16 26.07
C VAL A 14 9.60 2.55 26.37
N LYS A 15 9.65 1.28 26.79
CA LYS A 15 10.92 0.55 27.00
C LYS A 15 11.66 0.35 25.69
N GLU A 16 11.00 -0.11 24.63
CA GLU A 16 11.61 -0.31 23.31
C GLU A 16 12.19 0.99 22.75
N ILE A 17 11.49 2.12 22.91
CA ILE A 17 12.00 3.46 22.55
C ILE A 17 13.30 3.79 23.28
N LYS A 18 13.35 3.53 24.59
CA LYS A 18 14.55 3.85 25.42
C LYS A 18 15.72 2.92 25.16
N ASP A 19 15.44 1.67 24.83
CA ASP A 19 16.46 0.65 24.61
C ASP A 19 17.06 0.72 23.18
N LEU A 20 16.44 1.48 22.27
CA LEU A 20 16.89 1.60 20.89
C LEU A 20 18.18 2.44 20.81
N PRO A 21 19.30 1.89 20.33
CA PRO A 21 20.60 2.56 20.35
C PRO A 21 20.78 3.53 19.18
N ILE A 22 19.88 4.51 19.05
CA ILE A 22 19.87 5.47 17.93
C ILE A 22 21.13 6.34 17.85
N ASP A 23 21.82 6.54 18.98
CA ASP A 23 23.04 7.35 19.04
C ASP A 23 24.22 6.70 18.30
N LYS A 24 24.13 5.39 18.00
CA LYS A 24 25.15 4.66 17.25
C LYS A 24 25.10 4.90 15.73
N TYR A 25 24.08 5.59 15.24
CA TYR A 25 23.85 5.82 13.83
C TYR A 25 23.95 7.32 13.52
N ASP A 26 24.58 7.67 12.42
CA ASP A 26 24.66 9.05 11.95
C ASP A 26 23.32 9.54 11.40
N MET A 27 22.59 8.64 10.75
CA MET A 27 21.30 8.92 10.12
C MET A 27 20.27 7.82 10.44
N VAL A 28 19.02 8.21 10.60
CA VAL A 28 17.88 7.29 10.76
C VAL A 28 16.88 7.53 9.66
N ILE A 29 16.66 6.51 8.82
CA ILE A 29 15.58 6.49 7.82
C ILE A 29 14.44 5.63 8.37
N ASN A 30 13.23 6.14 8.34
CA ASN A 30 12.06 5.54 8.94
C ASN A 30 10.96 5.27 7.89
N ASP A 31 10.52 4.02 7.81
CA ASP A 31 9.36 3.61 7.02
C ASP A 31 8.13 3.43 7.93
N PHE A 32 7.63 4.55 8.46
CA PHE A 32 6.43 4.62 9.28
C PHE A 32 6.44 3.71 10.54
N GLU A 33 7.63 3.47 11.10
CA GLU A 33 7.83 2.64 12.29
C GLU A 33 7.87 3.52 13.55
N PRO A 34 6.93 3.34 14.51
CA PRO A 34 6.77 4.31 15.61
C PRO A 34 7.90 4.27 16.66
N VAL A 35 8.55 3.13 16.90
CA VAL A 35 9.57 3.05 17.97
C VAL A 35 10.79 3.89 17.61
N SER A 36 11.34 3.72 16.42
CA SER A 36 12.50 4.51 15.97
C SER A 36 12.17 5.98 15.75
N ALA A 37 10.97 6.28 15.22
CA ALA A 37 10.52 7.65 15.06
C ALA A 37 10.42 8.38 16.40
N TRP A 38 9.73 7.80 17.39
CA TRP A 38 9.63 8.38 18.73
C TRP A 38 10.96 8.40 19.49
N ALA A 39 11.83 7.42 19.30
CA ALA A 39 13.18 7.44 19.87
C ALA A 39 13.98 8.65 19.37
N CYS A 40 13.98 8.88 18.05
CA CYS A 40 14.62 10.05 17.44
C CYS A 40 14.00 11.36 17.94
N TYR A 41 12.66 11.44 17.96
CA TYR A 41 11.93 12.63 18.43
C TYR A 41 12.30 13.00 19.86
N LEU A 42 12.29 12.03 20.79
CA LEU A 42 12.61 12.26 22.21
C LEU A 42 14.09 12.57 22.46
N ALA A 43 14.99 12.05 21.63
CA ALA A 43 16.41 12.35 21.68
C ALA A 43 16.81 13.60 20.88
N ASN A 44 15.84 14.29 20.26
CA ASN A 44 16.07 15.41 19.37
C ASN A 44 17.07 15.07 18.24
N LYS A 45 16.99 13.82 17.75
CA LYS A 45 17.80 13.31 16.65
C LYS A 45 17.01 13.34 15.34
N PRO A 46 17.59 13.79 14.23
CA PRO A 46 16.94 13.78 12.96
C PRO A 46 16.50 12.40 12.53
N CYS A 47 15.26 12.34 12.02
CA CYS A 47 14.66 11.15 11.48
C CYS A 47 14.05 11.49 10.12
N ILE A 48 14.48 10.79 9.08
CA ILE A 48 14.01 11.01 7.71
C ILE A 48 12.91 9.99 7.43
N GLY A 49 11.69 10.45 7.27
CA GLY A 49 10.59 9.59 6.83
C GLY A 49 10.71 9.30 5.35
N LEU A 50 10.71 8.02 4.98
CA LEU A 50 10.70 7.54 3.60
C LEU A 50 9.62 6.46 3.51
N SER A 51 8.36 6.86 3.31
CA SER A 51 7.23 5.94 3.44
C SER A 51 6.06 6.33 2.55
N HIS A 52 5.21 5.36 2.23
CA HIS A 52 3.94 5.62 1.56
C HIS A 52 3.02 6.53 2.40
N GLN A 53 3.02 6.37 3.73
CA GLN A 53 2.17 7.16 4.63
C GLN A 53 2.50 8.65 4.59
N SER A 54 3.75 9.02 4.37
CA SER A 54 4.13 10.44 4.16
C SER A 54 3.41 11.04 2.94
N ALA A 55 3.21 10.25 1.89
CA ALA A 55 2.52 10.72 0.70
C ALA A 55 1.00 10.83 0.87
N VAL A 56 0.35 9.85 1.52
CA VAL A 56 -1.11 9.90 1.73
C VAL A 56 -1.54 10.97 2.74
N LEU A 57 -0.62 11.43 3.58
CA LEU A 57 -0.85 12.53 4.52
C LEU A 57 -0.52 13.91 3.92
N HIS A 58 0.08 13.95 2.75
CA HIS A 58 0.44 15.19 2.05
C HIS A 58 -0.80 16.01 1.71
N ASP A 59 -0.70 17.36 1.81
CA ASP A 59 -1.86 18.24 1.62
C ASP A 59 -2.42 18.23 0.19
N LYS A 60 -1.60 17.88 -0.79
CA LYS A 60 -2.02 17.71 -2.20
C LYS A 60 -2.60 16.32 -2.50
N ALA A 61 -2.57 15.39 -1.54
CA ALA A 61 -3.19 14.07 -1.72
C ALA A 61 -4.72 14.17 -1.69
N PRO A 62 -5.44 13.48 -2.59
CA PRO A 62 -6.90 13.52 -2.61
C PRO A 62 -7.48 12.86 -1.36
N LEU A 63 -8.53 13.47 -0.82
CA LEU A 63 -9.24 12.96 0.34
C LEU A 63 -10.48 12.15 -0.09
N PRO A 64 -10.84 11.10 0.65
CA PRO A 64 -12.10 10.41 0.44
C PRO A 64 -13.28 11.32 0.81
N PRO A 65 -14.48 11.12 0.22
CA PRO A 65 -15.66 11.94 0.52
C PRO A 65 -16.05 11.97 2.00
N GLU A 66 -15.81 10.89 2.72
CA GLU A 66 -16.05 10.77 4.15
C GLU A 66 -14.66 10.74 4.84
N ALA A 67 -14.01 11.90 4.93
CA ALA A 67 -12.68 11.99 5.54
C ALA A 67 -12.76 11.72 7.05
N ASP A 68 -12.08 10.67 7.50
CA ASP A 68 -11.89 10.39 8.93
C ASP A 68 -10.78 11.29 9.48
N MET A 69 -11.18 12.44 10.04
CA MET A 69 -10.25 13.41 10.64
C MET A 69 -9.48 12.81 11.82
N ILE A 70 -10.11 11.92 12.58
CA ILE A 70 -9.46 11.24 13.71
C ILE A 70 -8.42 10.26 13.18
N GLY A 71 -8.77 9.46 12.18
CA GLY A 71 -7.83 8.56 11.52
C GLY A 71 -6.63 9.31 10.93
N ARG A 72 -6.85 10.48 10.32
CA ARG A 72 -5.77 11.34 9.80
C ARG A 72 -4.87 11.86 10.92
N LEU A 73 -5.45 12.33 12.03
CA LEU A 73 -4.69 12.81 13.18
C LEU A 73 -3.85 11.69 13.81
N VAL A 74 -4.42 10.50 13.95
CA VAL A 74 -3.69 9.34 14.46
C VAL A 74 -2.52 8.98 13.53
N LEU A 75 -2.74 8.90 12.22
CA LEU A 75 -1.66 8.62 11.27
C LEU A 75 -0.57 9.70 11.31
N LYS A 76 -0.94 10.99 11.36
CA LYS A 76 0.02 12.10 11.38
C LYS A 76 0.96 12.04 12.59
N ASN A 77 0.48 11.57 13.73
CA ASN A 77 1.25 11.52 14.99
C ASN A 77 1.78 10.12 15.32
N TYR A 78 1.55 9.14 14.46
CA TYR A 78 1.94 7.75 14.72
C TYR A 78 3.46 7.55 14.72
N ALA A 79 4.15 8.10 13.74
CA ALA A 79 5.60 8.01 13.57
C ALA A 79 6.13 9.41 13.22
N PRO A 80 6.45 10.27 14.22
CA PRO A 80 6.92 11.63 13.99
C PRO A 80 8.33 11.61 13.37
N VAL A 81 8.50 12.33 12.27
CA VAL A 81 9.78 12.45 11.55
C VAL A 81 10.11 13.90 11.26
N SER A 82 11.38 14.21 11.10
CA SER A 82 11.86 15.58 10.91
C SER A 82 11.65 16.08 9.48
N VAL A 83 11.81 15.17 8.52
CA VAL A 83 11.64 15.41 7.09
C VAL A 83 10.87 14.26 6.47
N GLN A 84 10.04 14.55 5.48
CA GLN A 84 9.19 13.54 4.84
C GLN A 84 9.48 13.41 3.36
N TYR A 85 9.78 12.20 2.94
CA TYR A 85 9.74 11.73 1.57
C TYR A 85 8.68 10.64 1.46
N GLY A 86 7.95 10.62 0.37
CA GLY A 86 6.85 9.69 0.24
C GLY A 86 6.78 9.01 -1.12
N PHE A 87 6.00 7.94 -1.16
CA PHE A 87 5.66 7.22 -2.39
C PHE A 87 4.16 7.22 -2.59
N HIS A 88 3.69 7.57 -3.79
CA HIS A 88 2.28 7.47 -4.15
C HIS A 88 2.11 7.01 -5.59
N PHE A 89 0.91 6.59 -5.97
CA PHE A 89 0.61 6.18 -7.36
C PHE A 89 0.92 7.25 -8.41
N LYS A 90 1.01 8.50 -7.98
CA LYS A 90 1.41 9.67 -8.80
C LYS A 90 2.29 10.58 -7.97
N ALA A 91 3.38 11.06 -8.54
CA ALA A 91 4.16 12.13 -7.93
C ALA A 91 3.33 13.42 -7.88
N ILE A 92 3.04 13.88 -6.67
CA ILE A 92 2.17 15.05 -6.42
C ILE A 92 2.95 16.27 -5.89
N ASP A 93 4.19 16.05 -5.46
CA ASP A 93 5.12 17.09 -5.03
C ASP A 93 6.57 16.63 -5.23
N LYS A 94 7.54 17.56 -5.02
CA LYS A 94 8.97 17.33 -5.20
C LYS A 94 9.53 16.18 -4.34
N ASN A 95 8.98 15.96 -3.15
CA ASN A 95 9.39 14.91 -2.22
C ASN A 95 8.47 13.67 -2.26
N ILE A 96 7.52 13.64 -3.20
CA ILE A 96 6.61 12.51 -3.37
C ILE A 96 6.89 11.83 -4.69
N TYR A 97 7.45 10.65 -4.60
CA TYR A 97 7.88 9.84 -5.74
C TYR A 97 6.80 8.86 -6.18
N THR A 98 6.98 8.30 -7.37
CA THR A 98 6.18 7.16 -7.85
C THR A 98 6.57 5.88 -7.11
N PRO A 99 5.74 4.83 -7.16
CA PRO A 99 6.01 3.59 -6.44
C PRO A 99 7.34 2.94 -6.85
N VAL A 100 8.03 2.36 -5.89
CA VAL A 100 9.13 1.43 -6.15
C VAL A 100 8.51 0.09 -6.53
N ILE A 101 8.76 -0.34 -7.76
CA ILE A 101 8.28 -1.63 -8.26
C ILE A 101 9.37 -2.67 -8.06
N ARG A 102 9.02 -3.77 -7.42
CA ARG A 102 9.96 -4.89 -7.15
C ARG A 102 10.57 -5.42 -8.43
N GLN A 103 11.88 -5.75 -8.37
CA GLN A 103 12.61 -6.27 -9.52
C GLN A 103 11.94 -7.50 -10.13
N GLN A 104 11.46 -8.41 -9.29
CA GLN A 104 10.73 -9.61 -9.70
C GLN A 104 9.47 -9.31 -10.53
N VAL A 105 8.82 -8.17 -10.30
CA VAL A 105 7.67 -7.72 -11.09
C VAL A 105 8.13 -7.08 -12.40
N ARG A 106 9.21 -6.31 -12.36
CA ARG A 106 9.79 -5.67 -13.58
C ARG A 106 10.23 -6.68 -14.61
N GLU A 107 10.73 -7.84 -14.18
CA GLU A 107 11.25 -8.91 -15.02
C GLU A 107 10.16 -9.83 -15.60
N GLN A 108 8.88 -9.62 -15.24
CA GLN A 108 7.81 -10.47 -15.76
C GLN A 108 7.51 -10.22 -17.24
N GLU A 109 7.34 -11.30 -17.95
CA GLU A 109 6.75 -11.26 -19.28
C GLU A 109 5.22 -11.06 -19.17
N VAL A 110 4.74 -9.95 -19.72
CA VAL A 110 3.33 -9.56 -19.64
C VAL A 110 2.56 -10.22 -20.77
N SER A 111 1.49 -10.94 -20.43
CA SER A 111 0.57 -11.55 -21.38
C SER A 111 -0.86 -11.50 -20.88
N ASP A 112 -1.82 -11.90 -21.69
CA ASP A 112 -3.23 -12.04 -21.31
C ASP A 112 -3.67 -13.47 -21.57
N LYS A 113 -3.98 -14.24 -20.53
CA LYS A 113 -4.42 -15.63 -20.55
C LYS A 113 -5.88 -15.79 -20.12
N ASP A 114 -6.71 -14.82 -20.39
CA ASP A 114 -8.17 -14.84 -20.15
C ASP A 114 -8.58 -15.17 -18.71
N HIS A 115 -7.72 -14.87 -17.72
CA HIS A 115 -8.10 -14.96 -16.31
C HIS A 115 -7.92 -13.62 -15.58
N TYR A 116 -8.58 -13.49 -14.44
CA TYR A 116 -8.44 -12.37 -13.54
C TYR A 116 -7.81 -12.80 -12.22
N THR A 117 -6.76 -12.10 -11.80
CA THR A 117 -6.11 -12.33 -10.50
C THR A 117 -6.83 -11.58 -9.40
N VAL A 118 -7.11 -12.27 -8.28
CA VAL A 118 -7.85 -11.71 -7.15
C VAL A 118 -7.03 -11.79 -5.88
N TYR A 119 -6.87 -10.63 -5.19
CA TYR A 119 -6.25 -10.56 -3.88
C TYR A 119 -7.09 -9.68 -2.93
N LEU A 120 -7.98 -10.31 -2.19
CA LEU A 120 -8.90 -9.65 -1.26
C LEU A 120 -8.81 -10.27 0.14
N PRO A 121 -7.73 -10.04 0.90
CA PRO A 121 -7.43 -10.73 2.17
C PRO A 121 -8.44 -10.45 3.29
N ALA A 122 -9.33 -9.47 3.12
CA ALA A 122 -10.44 -9.18 4.04
C ALA A 122 -11.67 -10.07 3.83
N TYR A 123 -11.67 -10.89 2.78
CA TYR A 123 -12.77 -11.79 2.46
C TYR A 123 -12.37 -13.23 2.72
N ASP A 124 -13.28 -14.02 3.30
CA ASP A 124 -13.10 -15.46 3.43
C ASP A 124 -13.36 -16.17 2.08
N ASP A 125 -12.78 -17.36 1.93
CA ASP A 125 -12.81 -18.11 0.67
C ASP A 125 -14.22 -18.51 0.25
N LYS A 126 -15.08 -18.87 1.19
CA LYS A 126 -16.49 -19.25 0.91
C LYS A 126 -17.23 -18.09 0.27
N ARG A 127 -16.99 -16.87 0.78
CA ARG A 127 -17.61 -15.67 0.25
C ARG A 127 -17.04 -15.30 -1.12
N LEU A 128 -15.72 -15.44 -1.34
CA LEU A 128 -15.10 -15.23 -2.65
C LEU A 128 -15.65 -16.21 -3.67
N ILE A 129 -15.67 -17.52 -3.38
CA ILE A 129 -16.25 -18.53 -4.26
C ILE A 129 -17.71 -18.19 -4.59
N LYS A 130 -18.54 -17.96 -3.56
CA LYS A 130 -19.96 -17.66 -3.78
C LYS A 130 -20.17 -16.46 -4.70
N ARG A 131 -19.35 -15.42 -4.59
CA ARG A 131 -19.54 -14.20 -5.36
C ARG A 131 -18.92 -14.27 -6.77
N LEU A 132 -17.72 -14.82 -6.88
CA LEU A 132 -17.01 -14.85 -8.15
C LEU A 132 -17.60 -15.90 -9.12
N THR A 133 -18.19 -16.98 -8.63
CA THR A 133 -18.88 -17.96 -9.47
C THR A 133 -20.15 -17.42 -10.16
N GLU A 134 -20.68 -16.29 -9.75
CA GLU A 134 -21.81 -15.62 -10.44
C GLU A 134 -21.39 -15.09 -11.82
N PHE A 135 -20.11 -14.76 -12.02
CA PHE A 135 -19.52 -14.30 -13.29
C PHE A 135 -19.02 -15.52 -14.10
N LYS A 136 -19.94 -16.25 -14.72
CA LYS A 136 -19.71 -17.59 -15.28
C LYS A 136 -18.64 -17.65 -16.38
N ASP A 137 -18.54 -16.59 -17.18
CA ASP A 137 -17.65 -16.51 -18.34
C ASP A 137 -16.24 -16.02 -17.99
N VAL A 138 -15.96 -15.79 -16.70
CA VAL A 138 -14.69 -15.26 -16.19
C VAL A 138 -13.96 -16.33 -15.40
N GLN A 139 -12.68 -16.55 -15.67
CA GLN A 139 -11.80 -17.39 -14.87
C GLN A 139 -11.12 -16.55 -13.79
N TRP A 140 -11.20 -17.00 -12.53
CA TRP A 140 -10.67 -16.28 -11.38
C TRP A 140 -9.56 -17.06 -10.69
N ASP A 141 -8.36 -16.45 -10.63
CA ASP A 141 -7.23 -16.91 -9.83
C ASP A 141 -7.18 -16.13 -8.52
N VAL A 142 -7.61 -16.76 -7.43
CA VAL A 142 -7.75 -16.13 -6.12
C VAL A 142 -6.61 -16.53 -5.21
N PHE A 143 -5.84 -15.56 -4.71
CA PHE A 143 -4.79 -15.79 -3.72
C PHE A 143 -5.32 -15.54 -2.31
N SER A 144 -5.27 -16.57 -1.47
CA SER A 144 -5.86 -16.54 -0.14
C SER A 144 -4.91 -17.00 0.95
N LYS A 145 -4.87 -16.23 2.05
CA LYS A 145 -4.12 -16.59 3.27
C LYS A 145 -4.78 -17.70 4.09
N HIS A 146 -6.00 -18.07 3.75
CA HIS A 146 -6.80 -19.03 4.54
C HIS A 146 -6.63 -20.46 4.04
N ASN A 147 -6.09 -20.66 2.86
CA ASN A 147 -5.86 -21.97 2.25
C ASN A 147 -4.36 -22.31 2.15
N LYS A 148 -4.04 -23.58 2.40
CA LYS A 148 -2.70 -24.13 2.22
C LYS A 148 -2.56 -25.01 0.96
N LYS A 149 -3.66 -25.26 0.26
CA LYS A 149 -3.71 -26.11 -0.94
C LYS A 149 -4.55 -25.44 -2.01
N VAL A 150 -4.27 -25.75 -3.26
CA VAL A 150 -5.10 -25.29 -4.38
C VAL A 150 -6.48 -25.94 -4.31
N LEU A 151 -7.53 -25.12 -4.39
CA LEU A 151 -8.92 -25.52 -4.42
C LEU A 151 -9.56 -24.98 -5.71
N LYS A 152 -10.15 -25.84 -6.53
CA LYS A 152 -10.92 -25.43 -7.71
C LYS A 152 -12.41 -25.61 -7.47
N HIS A 153 -13.19 -24.58 -7.76
CA HIS A 153 -14.65 -24.63 -7.72
C HIS A 153 -15.22 -23.86 -8.90
N LYS A 154 -15.76 -24.59 -9.90
CA LYS A 154 -16.26 -24.03 -11.17
C LYS A 154 -15.15 -23.18 -11.84
N ASN A 155 -15.42 -21.92 -12.06
CA ASN A 155 -14.53 -20.94 -12.69
C ASN A 155 -13.61 -20.20 -11.68
N VAL A 156 -13.53 -20.64 -10.42
CA VAL A 156 -12.70 -20.05 -9.37
C VAL A 156 -11.64 -21.05 -8.91
N ALA A 157 -10.38 -20.67 -9.04
CA ALA A 157 -9.24 -21.36 -8.44
C ALA A 157 -8.72 -20.56 -7.25
N ILE A 158 -8.74 -21.17 -6.05
CA ILE A 158 -8.13 -20.56 -4.86
C ILE A 158 -6.76 -21.17 -4.65
N GLN A 159 -5.77 -20.33 -4.52
CA GLN A 159 -4.38 -20.70 -4.32
C GLN A 159 -3.88 -20.18 -2.97
N PRO A 160 -2.94 -20.88 -2.30
CA PRO A 160 -2.23 -20.30 -1.17
C PRO A 160 -1.46 -19.05 -1.61
N ILE A 161 -1.16 -18.17 -0.66
CA ILE A 161 -0.29 -17.03 -0.94
C ILE A 161 1.13 -17.56 -1.18
N ASP A 162 1.58 -17.43 -2.40
CA ASP A 162 2.93 -17.63 -2.86
C ASP A 162 3.33 -16.42 -3.71
N ASN A 163 4.46 -15.80 -3.38
CA ASN A 163 4.85 -14.54 -4.01
C ASN A 163 5.12 -14.70 -5.51
N GLU A 164 5.82 -15.76 -5.90
CA GLU A 164 6.19 -16.00 -7.29
C GLU A 164 4.95 -16.35 -8.14
N ALA A 165 4.10 -17.26 -7.63
CA ALA A 165 2.85 -17.62 -8.28
C ALA A 165 1.91 -16.41 -8.42
N PHE A 166 1.83 -15.54 -7.41
CA PHE A 166 1.01 -14.34 -7.43
C PHE A 166 1.48 -13.35 -8.49
N ILE A 167 2.77 -13.04 -8.52
CA ILE A 167 3.36 -12.11 -9.50
C ILE A 167 3.14 -12.65 -10.93
N LYS A 168 3.36 -13.93 -11.13
CA LYS A 168 3.15 -14.60 -12.42
C LYS A 168 1.69 -14.56 -12.86
N SER A 169 0.75 -14.90 -11.97
CA SER A 169 -0.69 -14.82 -12.26
C SER A 169 -1.07 -13.39 -12.62
N MET A 170 -0.62 -12.39 -11.84
CA MET A 170 -0.88 -10.98 -12.11
C MET A 170 -0.33 -10.55 -13.48
N ALA A 171 0.91 -10.92 -13.80
CA ALA A 171 1.54 -10.58 -15.09
C ALA A 171 0.82 -11.21 -16.30
N GLN A 172 0.18 -12.36 -16.12
CA GLN A 172 -0.51 -13.12 -17.17
C GLN A 172 -2.02 -12.91 -17.19
N SER A 173 -2.60 -12.13 -16.27
CA SER A 173 -4.04 -11.89 -16.17
C SER A 173 -4.54 -10.84 -17.15
N ALA A 174 -5.84 -10.84 -17.45
CA ALA A 174 -6.55 -9.76 -18.11
C ALA A 174 -6.73 -8.54 -17.19
N GLY A 175 -6.79 -8.79 -15.87
CA GLY A 175 -6.95 -7.74 -14.88
C GLY A 175 -6.81 -8.24 -13.45
N VAL A 176 -6.72 -7.28 -12.52
CA VAL A 176 -6.49 -7.53 -11.09
C VAL A 176 -7.60 -6.92 -10.25
N LEU A 177 -8.28 -7.75 -9.46
CA LEU A 177 -9.25 -7.35 -8.44
C LEU A 177 -8.60 -7.45 -7.07
N CYS A 178 -8.34 -6.32 -6.42
CA CYS A 178 -7.60 -6.33 -5.15
C CYS A 178 -8.12 -5.32 -4.12
N GLY A 179 -7.54 -5.37 -2.92
CA GLY A 179 -7.71 -4.29 -1.95
C GLY A 179 -7.03 -3.00 -2.42
N ALA A 180 -7.40 -1.87 -1.81
CA ALA A 180 -6.75 -0.59 -2.10
C ALA A 180 -5.46 -0.39 -1.27
N GLY A 181 -4.64 -1.44 -1.12
CA GLY A 181 -3.27 -1.31 -0.63
C GLY A 181 -2.42 -0.51 -1.60
N PHE A 182 -1.16 -0.29 -1.27
CA PHE A 182 -0.27 0.49 -2.14
C PHE A 182 0.40 -0.38 -3.20
N GLU A 183 1.02 -1.49 -2.80
CA GLU A 183 1.88 -2.30 -3.68
C GLU A 183 1.11 -2.99 -4.82
N THR A 184 0.08 -3.78 -4.50
CA THR A 184 -0.62 -4.59 -5.51
C THR A 184 -1.25 -3.75 -6.64
N PRO A 185 -1.98 -2.66 -6.38
CA PRO A 185 -2.47 -1.80 -7.47
C PRO A 185 -1.35 -1.15 -8.27
N ALA A 186 -0.24 -0.72 -7.62
CA ALA A 186 0.89 -0.12 -8.30
C ALA A 186 1.57 -1.10 -9.27
N GLU A 187 1.84 -2.32 -8.82
CA GLU A 187 2.43 -3.38 -9.63
C GLU A 187 1.52 -3.81 -10.78
N ALA A 188 0.22 -3.92 -10.51
CA ALA A 188 -0.76 -4.26 -11.56
C ALA A 188 -0.84 -3.17 -12.64
N MET A 189 -0.83 -1.88 -12.26
CA MET A 189 -0.78 -0.78 -13.23
C MET A 189 0.55 -0.76 -14.01
N PHE A 190 1.68 -1.01 -13.33
CA PHE A 190 2.99 -1.15 -13.98
C PHE A 190 2.98 -2.25 -15.05
N LEU A 191 2.40 -3.40 -14.74
CA LEU A 191 2.20 -4.53 -15.66
C LEU A 191 1.09 -4.27 -16.69
N LYS A 192 0.55 -3.05 -16.78
CA LYS A 192 -0.51 -2.64 -17.72
C LYS A 192 -1.78 -3.49 -17.59
N LYS A 193 -2.15 -3.90 -16.40
CA LYS A 193 -3.37 -4.67 -16.13
C LYS A 193 -4.56 -3.75 -15.85
N LYS A 194 -5.77 -4.18 -16.21
CA LYS A 194 -7.00 -3.55 -15.71
C LYS A 194 -7.05 -3.74 -14.21
N VAL A 195 -7.29 -2.68 -13.45
CA VAL A 195 -7.35 -2.76 -11.97
C VAL A 195 -8.74 -2.37 -11.50
N LEU A 196 -9.29 -3.15 -10.56
CA LEU A 196 -10.49 -2.80 -9.79
C LEU A 196 -10.16 -2.95 -8.30
N VAL A 197 -10.44 -1.93 -7.49
CA VAL A 197 -10.10 -1.97 -6.07
C VAL A 197 -11.30 -1.93 -5.15
N ILE A 198 -11.17 -2.64 -4.01
CA ILE A 198 -12.12 -2.66 -2.91
C ILE A 198 -11.40 -2.26 -1.63
N PRO A 199 -11.46 -0.99 -1.19
CA PRO A 199 -10.82 -0.58 0.04
C PRO A 199 -11.45 -1.25 1.26
N MET A 200 -10.63 -1.62 2.24
CA MET A 200 -11.11 -2.17 3.51
C MET A 200 -11.83 -1.09 4.32
N LYS A 201 -13.00 -1.44 4.86
CA LYS A 201 -13.95 -0.50 5.47
C LYS A 201 -13.35 0.34 6.62
N ASN A 202 -12.43 -0.22 7.41
CA ASN A 202 -11.89 0.42 8.61
C ASN A 202 -10.37 0.68 8.49
N GLN A 203 -9.85 0.79 7.27
CA GLN A 203 -8.46 1.16 7.02
C GLN A 203 -8.42 2.50 6.29
N TYR A 204 -8.10 3.55 7.05
CA TYR A 204 -8.10 4.91 6.53
C TYR A 204 -7.10 5.09 5.39
N GLU A 205 -5.91 4.52 5.50
CA GLU A 205 -4.93 4.50 4.42
C GLU A 205 -5.49 3.96 3.10
N GLN A 206 -6.23 2.83 3.16
CA GLN A 206 -6.85 2.28 1.94
C GLN A 206 -7.96 3.18 1.37
N GLN A 207 -8.63 3.97 2.21
CA GLN A 207 -9.60 4.96 1.71
C GLN A 207 -8.88 6.10 0.98
N LEU A 208 -7.74 6.56 1.50
CA LEU A 208 -6.89 7.57 0.84
C LEU A 208 -6.33 7.04 -0.49
N ASN A 209 -5.80 5.82 -0.49
CA ASN A 209 -5.32 5.15 -1.69
C ASN A 209 -6.41 5.02 -2.76
N ALA A 210 -7.61 4.61 -2.35
CA ALA A 210 -8.75 4.49 -3.25
C ALA A 210 -9.17 5.85 -3.84
N ALA A 211 -9.03 6.95 -3.10
CA ALA A 211 -9.30 8.29 -3.61
C ALA A 211 -8.33 8.66 -4.75
N MET A 212 -7.02 8.43 -4.55
CA MET A 212 -6.01 8.66 -5.59
C MET A 212 -6.20 7.74 -6.80
N LEU A 213 -6.43 6.46 -6.58
CA LEU A 213 -6.67 5.50 -7.67
C LEU A 213 -7.88 5.89 -8.50
N LYS A 214 -8.96 6.36 -7.84
CA LYS A 214 -10.16 6.86 -8.52
C LYS A 214 -9.87 8.10 -9.37
N GLU A 215 -9.07 9.05 -8.87
CA GLU A 215 -8.63 10.23 -9.64
C GLU A 215 -7.82 9.82 -10.88
N MET A 216 -7.03 8.75 -10.77
CA MET A 216 -6.29 8.19 -11.90
C MET A 216 -7.13 7.37 -12.88
N GLY A 217 -8.43 7.20 -12.61
CA GLY A 217 -9.36 6.46 -13.48
C GLY A 217 -9.50 4.97 -13.14
N VAL A 218 -8.94 4.50 -12.02
CA VAL A 218 -9.17 3.13 -11.55
C VAL A 218 -10.56 3.03 -10.93
N PRO A 219 -11.41 2.08 -11.34
CA PRO A 219 -12.71 1.87 -10.72
C PRO A 219 -12.58 1.38 -9.28
N VAL A 220 -13.41 1.97 -8.41
CA VAL A 220 -13.47 1.68 -6.99
C VAL A 220 -14.88 1.24 -6.62
N ILE A 221 -15.01 0.10 -5.97
CA ILE A 221 -16.30 -0.37 -5.40
C ILE A 221 -16.18 -0.58 -3.89
N LYS A 222 -17.30 -0.41 -3.18
CA LYS A 222 -17.30 -0.51 -1.70
C LYS A 222 -17.26 -1.95 -1.18
N SER A 223 -17.61 -2.95 -1.98
CA SER A 223 -17.66 -4.37 -1.55
C SER A 223 -18.05 -5.29 -2.71
N LEU A 224 -17.83 -6.61 -2.54
CA LEU A 224 -18.34 -7.66 -3.43
C LEU A 224 -19.84 -8.00 -3.18
N LYS A 225 -20.69 -7.00 -2.99
CA LYS A 225 -22.14 -7.24 -2.87
C LYS A 225 -22.82 -7.16 -4.25
N PRO A 226 -23.96 -7.86 -4.48
CA PRO A 226 -24.66 -7.86 -5.77
C PRO A 226 -24.93 -6.49 -6.36
N LYS A 227 -25.18 -5.49 -5.55
CA LYS A 227 -25.39 -4.11 -5.99
C LYS A 227 -24.21 -3.46 -6.75
N HIS A 228 -23.08 -4.14 -6.81
CA HIS A 228 -21.88 -3.70 -7.55
C HIS A 228 -21.56 -4.59 -8.74
N ASP A 229 -22.40 -5.57 -9.07
CA ASP A 229 -22.15 -6.52 -10.16
C ASP A 229 -22.04 -5.83 -11.52
N GLU A 230 -22.89 -4.86 -11.80
CA GLU A 230 -22.82 -4.04 -13.03
C GLU A 230 -21.46 -3.35 -13.19
N LYS A 231 -20.87 -2.85 -12.09
CA LYS A 231 -19.54 -2.20 -12.12
C LYS A 231 -18.43 -3.21 -12.33
N ILE A 232 -18.57 -4.43 -11.82
CA ILE A 232 -17.60 -5.50 -12.02
C ILE A 232 -17.67 -5.97 -13.48
N LEU A 233 -18.87 -6.15 -14.03
CA LEU A 233 -19.07 -6.53 -15.44
C LEU A 233 -18.53 -5.43 -16.38
N ASP A 234 -18.85 -4.18 -16.14
CA ASP A 234 -18.33 -3.06 -16.92
C ASP A 234 -16.78 -3.02 -16.88
N TRP A 235 -16.17 -3.25 -15.71
CA TRP A 235 -14.71 -3.35 -15.60
C TRP A 235 -14.14 -4.53 -16.38
N ILE A 236 -14.80 -5.68 -16.40
CA ILE A 236 -14.36 -6.86 -17.17
C ILE A 236 -14.43 -6.56 -18.66
N GLU A 237 -15.56 -6.05 -19.14
CA GLU A 237 -15.84 -5.83 -20.56
C GLU A 237 -15.13 -4.59 -21.12
N ASN A 238 -15.30 -3.44 -20.45
CA ASN A 238 -14.93 -2.12 -20.95
C ASN A 238 -13.75 -1.49 -20.18
N GLY A 239 -13.27 -2.14 -19.10
CA GLY A 239 -12.20 -1.60 -18.25
C GLY A 239 -10.94 -1.31 -19.05
N LYS A 240 -10.31 -0.17 -18.74
CA LYS A 240 -9.08 0.30 -19.40
C LYS A 240 -7.90 0.20 -18.45
N THR A 241 -6.71 0.01 -19.01
CA THR A 241 -5.46 0.11 -18.27
C THR A 241 -5.12 1.57 -17.99
N VAL A 242 -4.66 1.87 -16.79
CA VAL A 242 -4.13 3.19 -16.45
C VAL A 242 -2.67 3.26 -16.90
N LYS A 243 -2.33 4.25 -17.69
CA LYS A 243 -0.95 4.48 -18.13
C LYS A 243 -0.17 5.12 -16.99
N VAL A 244 0.88 4.46 -16.55
CA VAL A 244 1.79 4.94 -15.51
C VAL A 244 3.24 4.88 -16.00
N ASN A 245 4.08 5.72 -15.41
CA ASN A 245 5.54 5.67 -15.58
C ASN A 245 6.17 5.51 -14.20
N TYR A 246 6.63 4.30 -13.88
CA TYR A 246 7.27 3.96 -12.61
C TYR A 246 8.72 3.53 -12.87
N PRO A 247 9.63 4.51 -13.04
CA PRO A 247 11.05 4.22 -13.28
C PRO A 247 11.67 3.55 -12.04
N ASP A 248 12.77 2.84 -12.25
CA ASP A 248 13.60 2.39 -11.15
C ASP A 248 14.57 3.53 -10.76
N ASN A 249 14.14 4.32 -9.79
CA ASN A 249 14.87 5.46 -9.29
C ASN A 249 15.24 5.33 -7.82
N THR A 250 15.19 4.12 -7.26
CA THR A 250 15.48 3.85 -5.86
C THR A 250 16.85 4.36 -5.45
N GLN A 251 17.87 4.05 -6.24
CA GLN A 251 19.23 4.51 -5.96
C GLN A 251 19.33 6.04 -5.97
N ALA A 252 18.76 6.69 -6.97
CA ALA A 252 18.81 8.15 -7.08
C ALA A 252 18.10 8.86 -5.90
N ILE A 253 17.01 8.27 -5.39
CA ILE A 253 16.32 8.78 -4.19
C ILE A 253 17.20 8.63 -2.95
N LEU A 254 17.85 7.49 -2.78
CA LEU A 254 18.76 7.25 -1.66
C LEU A 254 19.98 8.19 -1.73
N ASP A 255 20.59 8.32 -2.90
CA ASP A 255 21.74 9.23 -3.12
C ASP A 255 21.37 10.67 -2.78
N LEU A 256 20.20 11.14 -3.22
CA LEU A 256 19.70 12.48 -2.89
C LEU A 256 19.53 12.66 -1.38
N ILE A 257 18.97 11.65 -0.69
CA ILE A 257 18.80 11.69 0.78
C ILE A 257 20.18 11.71 1.47
N PHE A 258 21.10 10.86 1.04
CA PHE A 258 22.44 10.81 1.62
C PHE A 258 23.22 12.10 1.37
N GLU A 259 23.22 12.63 0.16
CA GLU A 259 23.88 13.90 -0.16
C GLU A 259 23.31 15.07 0.66
N GLN A 260 21.99 15.11 0.83
CA GLN A 260 21.32 16.21 1.53
C GLN A 260 21.49 16.16 3.05
N TYR A 261 21.64 14.97 3.65
CA TYR A 261 21.63 14.79 5.10
C TYR A 261 22.89 14.10 5.67
N ALA A 262 23.91 13.82 4.86
CA ALA A 262 25.17 13.22 5.31
C ALA A 262 25.99 14.16 6.21
N ASP A 263 25.89 15.49 6.00
CA ASP A 263 26.55 16.47 6.85
C ASP A 263 25.76 16.73 8.13
N ALA A 264 26.30 16.26 9.25
CA ALA A 264 25.71 16.44 10.59
C ALA A 264 25.37 17.91 10.94
N ASN A 265 26.01 18.88 10.28
CA ASN A 265 25.76 20.31 10.46
C ASN A 265 24.45 20.80 9.81
N TYR A 266 23.93 20.10 8.82
CA TYR A 266 22.65 20.47 8.19
C TYR A 266 21.45 20.14 9.09
N VAL A 267 21.65 19.18 9.96
CA VAL A 267 20.63 18.61 10.82
C VAL A 267 20.27 19.52 12.00
N SER A 268 21.21 20.34 12.46
CA SER A 268 21.00 21.26 13.61
C SER A 268 20.37 22.62 13.22
N ALA A 269 20.36 22.98 11.95
CA ALA A 269 19.95 24.32 11.50
C ALA A 269 18.47 24.42 11.04
N GLY A 270 17.75 23.33 10.87
CA GLY A 270 16.45 23.31 10.19
C GLY A 270 15.25 22.71 10.92
N LEU A 271 15.42 22.21 12.14
CA LEU A 271 14.36 21.51 12.85
C LEU A 271 13.49 22.43 13.72
N THR A 272 12.64 23.21 13.09
CA THR A 272 11.38 23.66 13.70
C THR A 272 10.34 22.58 13.43
N VAL A 273 10.05 21.78 14.44
CA VAL A 273 8.94 20.82 14.43
C VAL A 273 7.63 21.62 14.36
N HIS A 274 6.92 21.50 13.26
CA HIS A 274 5.57 22.02 13.05
C HIS A 274 4.52 20.96 13.31
#